data_87974651d1d9bc2cf65f5be86e81d088
#
_entry.id   87974651d1d9bc2cf65f5be86e81d088
#
_cell.length_a   1.000
_cell.length_b   1.000
_cell.length_c   1.000
_cell.angle_alpha   90.00
_cell.angle_beta   90.00
_cell.angle_gamma   90.00
#
_symmetry.space_group_name_H-M   'P 1'
#
loop_
_entity.id
_entity.type
_entity.pdbx_description
1 polymer ?
#
loop_
_entity_poly.entity_id
_entity_poly.type
_entity_poly.pdbx_seq_one_letter_code
_entity_poly.pdbx_strand_id
1 'polypeptide(L)'
;MLAIYRLGCHIPTPGIDPDALMAFFARQRGTIFGLFDMFSGGALERMSVFALGIMPYISAAIIIELLKVVVPALERLYKEGEAGTKKIKQYTRYGTVLIAIVQGIGISIGLEGMSGESGGMAVVLNPGWSFRLMTVLTLTTGTAFIMWLGEMITERGIGNGISLIIFAGIVARLPSAIIKTFELMSAGEIMPILMLIILVAMVAVVGF
;
A
#
# COMPACT_ATOMS: atom_id res chain seq x y z
N MET A 1 8.68 -5.58 14.65
CA MET A 1 7.53 -5.67 13.73
C MET A 1 7.65 -4.79 12.51
N LEU A 2 7.93 -3.47 12.62
CA LEU A 2 8.14 -2.60 11.44
C LEU A 2 9.30 -3.06 10.54
N ALA A 3 10.36 -3.63 11.10
CA ALA A 3 11.46 -4.20 10.31
C ALA A 3 10.99 -5.40 9.44
N ILE A 4 10.13 -6.25 9.97
CA ILE A 4 9.55 -7.40 9.23
C ILE A 4 8.69 -6.90 8.06
N TYR A 5 7.86 -5.88 8.31
CA TYR A 5 7.11 -5.21 7.24
C TYR A 5 8.06 -4.68 6.16
N ARG A 6 9.14 -4.02 6.56
CA ARG A 6 10.10 -3.46 5.60
C ARG A 6 10.83 -4.53 4.78
N LEU A 7 11.21 -5.64 5.40
CA LEU A 7 11.80 -6.79 4.69
C LEU A 7 10.83 -7.36 3.66
N GLY A 8 9.56 -7.55 4.02
CA GLY A 8 8.55 -8.06 3.10
C GLY A 8 8.26 -7.16 1.89
N CYS A 9 8.44 -5.83 2.01
CA CYS A 9 8.35 -4.90 0.88
C CYS A 9 9.46 -5.13 -0.18
N HIS A 10 10.48 -5.93 0.10
CA HIS A 10 11.58 -6.23 -0.82
C HIS A 10 11.51 -7.65 -1.40
N ILE A 11 10.53 -8.46 -0.99
CA ILE A 11 10.35 -9.82 -1.50
C ILE A 11 9.43 -9.72 -2.73
N PRO A 12 9.93 -9.97 -3.96
CA PRO A 12 9.11 -9.87 -5.17
C PRO A 12 8.07 -10.99 -5.25
N THR A 13 6.94 -10.71 -5.86
CA THR A 13 5.91 -11.72 -6.19
C THR A 13 6.45 -12.65 -7.29
N PRO A 14 6.30 -13.98 -7.16
CA PRO A 14 6.76 -14.92 -8.16
C PRO A 14 6.09 -14.71 -9.53
N GLY A 15 6.86 -14.87 -10.61
CA GLY A 15 6.36 -14.83 -11.99
C GLY A 15 6.33 -13.44 -12.63
N ILE A 16 6.89 -12.42 -11.98
CA ILE A 16 7.00 -11.04 -12.48
C ILE A 16 8.47 -10.69 -12.67
N ASP A 17 8.78 -10.02 -13.78
CA ASP A 17 10.08 -9.43 -14.02
C ASP A 17 10.16 -8.05 -13.35
N PRO A 18 11.01 -7.90 -12.30
CA PRO A 18 11.09 -6.65 -11.56
C PRO A 18 11.68 -5.50 -12.38
N ASP A 19 12.56 -5.78 -13.35
CA ASP A 19 13.22 -4.74 -14.13
C ASP A 19 12.26 -4.17 -15.17
N ALA A 20 11.49 -5.01 -15.85
CA ALA A 20 10.44 -4.60 -16.78
C ALA A 20 9.37 -3.75 -16.06
N LEU A 21 8.99 -4.14 -14.86
CA LEU A 21 8.01 -3.43 -14.06
C LEU A 21 8.53 -2.06 -13.58
N MET A 22 9.77 -1.99 -13.09
CA MET A 22 10.39 -0.71 -12.69
C MET A 22 10.51 0.26 -13.88
N ALA A 23 10.83 -0.23 -15.08
CA ALA A 23 10.86 0.59 -16.28
C ALA A 23 9.46 1.14 -16.64
N PHE A 24 8.40 0.35 -16.45
CA PHE A 24 7.02 0.80 -16.62
C PHE A 24 6.64 1.89 -15.63
N PHE A 25 6.86 1.68 -14.33
CA PHE A 25 6.57 2.67 -13.30
C PHE A 25 7.40 3.95 -13.45
N ALA A 26 8.63 3.85 -13.94
CA ALA A 26 9.46 5.02 -14.24
C ALA A 26 8.84 5.94 -15.29
N ARG A 27 8.12 5.38 -16.28
CA ARG A 27 7.39 6.14 -17.32
C ARG A 27 6.08 6.73 -16.80
N GLN A 28 5.50 6.13 -15.76
CA GLN A 28 4.22 6.52 -15.16
C GLN A 28 4.40 7.41 -13.90
N ARG A 29 5.61 7.88 -13.61
CA ARG A 29 5.88 8.81 -12.50
C ARG A 29 5.09 10.10 -12.71
N GLY A 30 4.25 10.45 -11.71
CA GLY A 30 3.36 11.61 -11.78
C GLY A 30 1.88 11.26 -11.93
N THR A 31 1.53 9.99 -12.04
CA THR A 31 0.15 9.51 -12.03
C THR A 31 -0.31 9.09 -10.63
N ILE A 32 -1.60 8.78 -10.50
CA ILE A 32 -2.22 8.24 -9.28
C ILE A 32 -1.47 7.01 -8.77
N PHE A 33 -0.90 6.17 -9.64
CA PHE A 33 -0.10 5.00 -9.26
C PHE A 33 1.13 5.36 -8.43
N GLY A 34 1.78 6.49 -8.71
CA GLY A 34 2.90 6.98 -7.91
C GLY A 34 2.50 7.35 -6.47
N LEU A 35 1.28 7.88 -6.27
CA LEU A 35 0.74 8.16 -4.93
C LEU A 35 0.47 6.85 -4.17
N PHE A 36 -0.17 5.86 -4.79
CA PHE A 36 -0.39 4.56 -4.16
C PHE A 36 0.91 3.88 -3.76
N ASP A 37 1.94 3.95 -4.62
CA ASP A 37 3.24 3.38 -4.32
C ASP A 37 3.93 4.09 -3.15
N MET A 38 3.73 5.39 -2.99
CA MET A 38 4.23 6.16 -1.86
C MET A 38 3.64 5.64 -0.52
N PHE A 39 2.34 5.35 -0.47
CA PHE A 39 1.69 4.78 0.73
C PHE A 39 2.11 3.34 1.01
N SER A 40 2.41 2.55 -0.03
CA SER A 40 2.91 1.18 0.11
C SER A 40 4.42 1.11 0.41
N GLY A 41 5.12 2.27 0.48
CA GLY A 41 6.55 2.33 0.77
C GLY A 41 7.45 1.75 -0.33
N GLY A 42 6.99 1.76 -1.60
CA GLY A 42 7.71 1.21 -2.74
C GLY A 42 7.43 -0.28 -3.01
N ALA A 43 6.46 -0.84 -2.33
CA ALA A 43 6.11 -2.24 -2.48
C ALA A 43 5.40 -2.51 -3.81
N LEU A 44 4.65 -1.53 -4.33
CA LEU A 44 3.92 -1.64 -5.60
C LEU A 44 4.88 -1.56 -6.81
N GLU A 45 5.82 -0.61 -6.81
CA GLU A 45 6.82 -0.45 -7.87
C GLU A 45 7.67 -1.72 -8.09
N ARG A 46 7.88 -2.49 -7.01
CA ARG A 46 8.62 -3.76 -7.03
C ARG A 46 7.73 -4.99 -7.12
N MET A 47 6.43 -4.79 -7.16
CA MET A 47 5.43 -5.85 -7.06
C MET A 47 5.77 -6.86 -5.97
N SER A 48 6.06 -6.38 -4.79
CA SER A 48 6.40 -7.24 -3.65
C SER A 48 5.16 -7.97 -3.14
N VAL A 49 5.37 -8.96 -2.28
CA VAL A 49 4.30 -9.67 -1.57
C VAL A 49 3.36 -8.69 -0.85
N PHE A 50 3.85 -7.51 -0.50
CA PHE A 50 3.10 -6.43 0.14
C PHE A 50 2.67 -5.31 -0.81
N ALA A 51 2.58 -5.58 -2.12
CA ALA A 51 2.25 -4.56 -3.12
C ALA A 51 0.90 -3.88 -2.90
N LEU A 52 -0.13 -4.61 -2.47
CA LEU A 52 -1.42 -4.03 -2.06
C LEU A 52 -1.32 -3.21 -0.76
N GLY A 53 -0.28 -3.44 0.04
CA GLY A 53 -0.09 -2.75 1.31
C GLY A 53 -1.27 -2.91 2.26
N ILE A 54 -1.60 -1.82 2.95
CA ILE A 54 -2.70 -1.76 3.92
C ILE A 54 -4.01 -1.21 3.31
N MET A 55 -4.00 -0.85 2.00
CA MET A 55 -5.14 -0.20 1.34
C MET A 55 -6.43 -1.02 1.39
N PRO A 56 -6.43 -2.37 1.16
CA PRO A 56 -7.65 -3.17 1.27
C PRO A 56 -8.26 -3.12 2.67
N TYR A 57 -7.42 -3.07 3.72
CA TYR A 57 -7.88 -2.95 5.10
C TYR A 57 -8.50 -1.58 5.39
N ILE A 58 -7.88 -0.50 4.92
CA ILE A 58 -8.43 0.86 5.10
C ILE A 58 -9.79 0.95 4.41
N SER A 59 -9.90 0.45 3.18
CA SER A 59 -11.16 0.44 2.43
C SER A 59 -12.24 -0.37 3.17
N ALA A 60 -11.92 -1.57 3.66
CA ALA A 60 -12.84 -2.39 4.44
C ALA A 60 -13.26 -1.69 5.74
N ALA A 61 -12.33 -1.06 6.45
CA ALA A 61 -12.60 -0.35 7.69
C ALA A 61 -13.56 0.82 7.46
N ILE A 62 -13.34 1.63 6.41
CA ILE A 62 -14.22 2.75 6.05
C ILE A 62 -15.62 2.23 5.68
N ILE A 63 -15.71 1.17 4.86
CA ILE A 63 -16.99 0.58 4.46
C ILE A 63 -17.76 0.10 5.70
N ILE A 64 -17.12 -0.63 6.61
CA ILE A 64 -17.76 -1.11 7.84
C ILE A 64 -18.17 0.05 8.75
N GLU A 65 -17.35 1.11 8.82
CA GLU A 65 -17.67 2.32 9.60
C GLU A 65 -18.95 3.00 9.08
N LEU A 66 -19.07 3.13 7.75
CA LEU A 66 -20.27 3.67 7.12
C LEU A 66 -21.48 2.75 7.30
N LEU A 67 -21.30 1.44 7.16
CA LEU A 67 -22.35 0.46 7.36
C LEU A 67 -22.89 0.42 8.79
N LYS A 68 -22.10 0.77 9.80
CA LYS A 68 -22.58 0.90 11.18
C LYS A 68 -23.69 1.93 11.34
N VAL A 69 -23.69 2.97 10.50
CA VAL A 69 -24.72 4.02 10.53
C VAL A 69 -25.97 3.63 9.76
N VAL A 70 -25.82 2.85 8.68
CA VAL A 70 -26.90 2.52 7.75
C VAL A 70 -27.61 1.21 8.14
N VAL A 71 -26.87 0.23 8.67
CA VAL A 71 -27.38 -1.10 8.97
C VAL A 71 -27.71 -1.25 10.45
N PRO A 72 -29.02 -1.35 10.84
CA PRO A 72 -29.41 -1.43 12.25
C PRO A 72 -28.81 -2.59 13.04
N ALA A 73 -28.49 -3.69 12.34
CA ALA A 73 -27.82 -4.84 12.97
C ALA A 73 -26.38 -4.53 13.42
N LEU A 74 -25.62 -3.77 12.63
CA LEU A 74 -24.27 -3.34 12.95
C LEU A 74 -24.28 -2.23 14.01
N GLU A 75 -25.28 -1.35 13.98
CA GLU A 75 -25.47 -0.33 15.01
C GLU A 75 -25.71 -0.97 16.38
N ARG A 76 -26.58 -2.00 16.45
CA ARG A 76 -26.82 -2.77 17.69
C ARG A 76 -25.54 -3.43 18.20
N LEU A 77 -24.79 -4.09 17.32
CA LEU A 77 -23.51 -4.68 17.65
C LEU A 77 -22.52 -3.65 18.21
N TYR A 78 -22.48 -2.46 17.64
CA TYR A 78 -21.60 -1.39 18.13
C TYR A 78 -21.99 -0.93 19.54
N LYS A 79 -23.30 -0.89 19.84
CA LYS A 79 -23.83 -0.54 21.18
C LYS A 79 -23.62 -1.63 22.25
N GLU A 80 -23.29 -2.87 21.85
CA GLU A 80 -22.94 -3.97 22.76
C GLU A 80 -21.56 -3.80 23.45
N GLY A 81 -20.82 -2.72 23.15
CA GLY A 81 -19.53 -2.42 23.76
C GLY A 81 -18.38 -3.29 23.22
N GLU A 82 -17.53 -3.81 24.13
CA GLU A 82 -16.31 -4.55 23.71
C GLU A 82 -16.60 -5.83 22.91
N ALA A 83 -17.64 -6.57 23.28
CA ALA A 83 -18.02 -7.80 22.59
C ALA A 83 -18.45 -7.52 21.13
N GLY A 84 -19.25 -6.47 20.94
CA GLY A 84 -19.67 -6.01 19.62
C GLY A 84 -18.52 -5.47 18.78
N THR A 85 -17.63 -4.70 19.37
CA THR A 85 -16.44 -4.16 18.69
C THR A 85 -15.52 -5.28 18.20
N LYS A 86 -15.36 -6.37 18.95
CA LYS A 86 -14.60 -7.55 18.50
C LYS A 86 -15.21 -8.18 17.26
N LYS A 87 -16.55 -8.32 17.20
CA LYS A 87 -17.25 -8.83 16.00
C LYS A 87 -17.11 -7.90 14.80
N ILE A 88 -17.20 -6.59 15.01
CA ILE A 88 -17.00 -5.58 13.96
C ILE A 88 -15.60 -5.67 13.38
N LYS A 89 -14.56 -5.80 14.21
CA LYS A 89 -13.19 -6.03 13.76
C LYS A 89 -13.07 -7.31 12.92
N GLN A 90 -13.78 -8.37 13.31
CA GLN A 90 -13.79 -9.62 12.55
C GLN A 90 -14.43 -9.44 11.16
N TYR A 91 -15.53 -8.70 11.05
CA TYR A 91 -16.14 -8.36 9.75
C TYR A 91 -15.20 -7.50 8.89
N THR A 92 -14.47 -6.57 9.49
CA THR A 92 -13.44 -5.79 8.79
C THR A 92 -12.35 -6.70 8.22
N ARG A 93 -11.88 -7.71 8.96
CA ARG A 93 -10.89 -8.68 8.48
C ARG A 93 -11.41 -9.48 7.28
N TYR A 94 -12.65 -9.97 7.33
CA TYR A 94 -13.24 -10.68 6.20
C TYR A 94 -13.43 -9.78 4.98
N GLY A 95 -13.91 -8.55 5.20
CA GLY A 95 -14.01 -7.53 4.15
C GLY A 95 -12.66 -7.22 3.51
N THR A 96 -11.59 -7.13 4.32
CA THR A 96 -10.22 -6.92 3.83
C THR A 96 -9.77 -8.03 2.90
N VAL A 97 -9.97 -9.28 3.28
CA VAL A 97 -9.58 -10.44 2.45
C VAL A 97 -10.36 -10.43 1.13
N LEU A 98 -11.66 -10.17 1.18
CA LEU A 98 -12.49 -10.10 -0.01
C LEU A 98 -12.04 -8.99 -0.97
N ILE A 99 -11.80 -7.78 -0.45
CA ILE A 99 -11.31 -6.66 -1.25
C ILE A 99 -9.92 -6.96 -1.82
N ALA A 100 -9.02 -7.58 -1.03
CA ALA A 100 -7.68 -7.96 -1.47
C ALA A 100 -7.74 -8.98 -2.63
N ILE A 101 -8.64 -9.95 -2.59
CA ILE A 101 -8.85 -10.91 -3.69
C ILE A 101 -9.32 -10.17 -4.96
N VAL A 102 -10.33 -9.31 -4.85
CA VAL A 102 -10.85 -8.56 -6.00
C VAL A 102 -9.77 -7.65 -6.62
N GLN A 103 -9.02 -6.93 -5.78
CA GLN A 103 -7.92 -6.08 -6.24
C GLN A 103 -6.78 -6.91 -6.83
N GLY A 104 -6.44 -8.07 -6.22
CA GLY A 104 -5.43 -8.98 -6.71
C GLY A 104 -5.75 -9.54 -8.11
N ILE A 105 -7.03 -9.87 -8.36
CA ILE A 105 -7.51 -10.28 -9.69
C ILE A 105 -7.35 -9.12 -10.68
N GLY A 106 -7.79 -7.92 -10.31
CA GLY A 106 -7.66 -6.74 -11.17
C GLY A 106 -6.21 -6.44 -11.55
N ILE A 107 -5.28 -6.50 -10.57
CA ILE A 107 -3.86 -6.29 -10.79
C ILE A 107 -3.26 -7.38 -11.69
N SER A 108 -3.60 -8.66 -11.44
CA SER A 108 -3.06 -9.77 -12.24
C SER A 108 -3.46 -9.67 -13.72
N ILE A 109 -4.72 -9.31 -14.00
CA ILE A 109 -5.21 -9.09 -15.37
C ILE A 109 -4.54 -7.84 -15.98
N GLY A 110 -4.39 -6.76 -15.21
CA GLY A 110 -3.72 -5.55 -15.64
C GLY A 110 -2.26 -5.79 -16.05
N LEU A 111 -1.51 -6.58 -15.27
CA LEU A 111 -0.11 -6.93 -15.55
C LEU A 111 0.02 -7.80 -16.82
N GLU A 112 -0.90 -8.74 -17.03
CA GLU A 112 -0.92 -9.54 -18.26
C GLU A 112 -1.21 -8.66 -19.50
N GLY A 113 -2.12 -7.68 -19.38
CA GLY A 113 -2.43 -6.73 -20.45
C GLY A 113 -1.23 -5.84 -20.82
N MET A 114 -0.44 -5.42 -19.84
CA MET A 114 0.77 -4.63 -20.07
C MET A 114 1.87 -5.38 -20.84
N SER A 115 1.93 -6.69 -20.68
CA SER A 115 2.92 -7.53 -21.38
C SER A 115 2.73 -7.52 -22.91
N GLY A 116 1.54 -7.16 -23.42
CA GLY A 116 1.24 -7.07 -24.86
C GLY A 116 1.63 -5.73 -25.50
N GLU A 117 1.65 -4.62 -24.76
CA GLU A 117 1.81 -3.27 -25.28
C GLU A 117 3.25 -2.69 -25.18
N SER A 118 4.09 -3.27 -24.35
CA SER A 118 5.39 -2.69 -23.96
C SER A 118 6.57 -3.08 -24.85
N GLY A 119 6.36 -3.27 -26.16
CA GLY A 119 7.47 -3.26 -27.15
C GLY A 119 8.68 -4.13 -26.84
N GLY A 120 8.50 -5.36 -26.30
CA GLY A 120 9.57 -6.34 -26.20
C GLY A 120 9.97 -6.81 -24.79
N MET A 121 9.52 -6.18 -23.70
CA MET A 121 9.76 -6.68 -22.34
C MET A 121 8.46 -7.19 -21.73
N ALA A 122 8.32 -8.51 -21.61
CA ALA A 122 7.18 -9.12 -20.96
C ALA A 122 7.32 -8.93 -19.44
N VAL A 123 6.39 -8.19 -18.83
CA VAL A 123 6.32 -8.00 -17.37
C VAL A 123 5.98 -9.31 -16.67
N VAL A 124 5.18 -10.16 -17.32
CA VAL A 124 4.78 -11.48 -16.82
C VAL A 124 5.49 -12.56 -17.61
N LEU A 125 6.30 -13.39 -16.94
CA LEU A 125 7.10 -14.45 -17.56
C LEU A 125 6.22 -15.53 -18.19
N ASN A 126 5.16 -15.96 -17.51
CA ASN A 126 4.23 -16.99 -17.98
C ASN A 126 2.78 -16.53 -17.73
N PRO A 127 2.14 -15.84 -18.68
CA PRO A 127 0.75 -15.40 -18.55
C PRO A 127 -0.20 -16.61 -18.51
N GLY A 128 -1.26 -16.53 -17.70
CA GLY A 128 -2.29 -17.56 -17.62
C GLY A 128 -2.87 -17.75 -16.23
N TRP A 129 -3.77 -18.71 -16.10
CA TRP A 129 -4.49 -18.97 -14.85
C TRP A 129 -3.57 -19.27 -13.66
N SER A 130 -2.44 -19.96 -13.91
CA SER A 130 -1.44 -20.26 -12.87
C SER A 130 -0.84 -18.98 -12.29
N PHE A 131 -0.47 -18.02 -13.14
CA PHE A 131 0.05 -16.73 -12.72
C PHE A 131 -1.01 -15.92 -11.92
N ARG A 132 -2.26 -15.86 -12.43
CA ARG A 132 -3.34 -15.13 -11.75
C ARG A 132 -3.60 -15.68 -10.35
N LEU A 133 -3.74 -17.01 -10.22
CA LEU A 133 -3.97 -17.65 -8.92
C LEU A 133 -2.80 -17.39 -7.96
N MET A 134 -1.55 -17.56 -8.43
CA MET A 134 -0.36 -17.32 -7.62
C MET A 134 -0.29 -15.87 -7.14
N THR A 135 -0.50 -14.91 -8.03
CA THR A 135 -0.48 -13.47 -7.72
C THR A 135 -1.58 -13.12 -6.71
N VAL A 136 -2.82 -13.57 -6.94
CA VAL A 136 -3.94 -13.31 -6.02
C VAL A 136 -3.67 -13.90 -4.63
N LEU A 137 -3.21 -15.16 -4.56
CA LEU A 137 -2.86 -15.79 -3.29
C LEU A 137 -1.74 -15.04 -2.57
N THR A 138 -0.67 -14.70 -3.28
CA THR A 138 0.48 -13.99 -2.71
C THR A 138 0.08 -12.63 -2.16
N LEU A 139 -0.64 -11.81 -2.95
CA LEU A 139 -1.06 -10.47 -2.55
C LEU A 139 -2.08 -10.50 -1.41
N THR A 140 -3.03 -11.43 -1.44
CA THR A 140 -4.03 -11.60 -0.38
C THR A 140 -3.38 -12.03 0.93
N THR A 141 -2.45 -13.00 0.86
CA THR A 141 -1.70 -13.47 2.04
C THR A 141 -0.83 -12.34 2.61
N GLY A 142 -0.16 -11.58 1.73
CA GLY A 142 0.62 -10.41 2.13
C GLY A 142 -0.22 -9.36 2.84
N THR A 143 -1.39 -9.03 2.31
CA THR A 143 -2.33 -8.08 2.94
C THR A 143 -2.83 -8.60 4.28
N ALA A 144 -3.21 -9.87 4.37
CA ALA A 144 -3.65 -10.49 5.62
C ALA A 144 -2.54 -10.47 6.68
N PHE A 145 -1.29 -10.69 6.28
CA PHE A 145 -0.14 -10.62 7.17
C PHE A 145 0.12 -9.18 7.66
N ILE A 146 0.07 -8.17 6.77
CA ILE A 146 0.21 -6.76 7.17
C ILE A 146 -0.90 -6.34 8.12
N MET A 147 -2.14 -6.74 7.86
CA MET A 147 -3.28 -6.49 8.74
C MET A 147 -3.03 -7.07 10.13
N TRP A 148 -2.65 -8.35 10.22
CA TRP A 148 -2.31 -9.00 11.48
C TRP A 148 -1.15 -8.29 12.19
N LEU A 149 -0.12 -7.88 11.45
CA LEU A 149 1.03 -7.14 11.99
C LEU A 149 0.59 -5.78 12.57
N GLY A 150 -0.28 -5.04 11.87
CA GLY A 150 -0.84 -3.77 12.33
C GLY A 150 -1.67 -3.92 13.61
N GLU A 151 -2.48 -4.99 13.70
CA GLU A 151 -3.24 -5.30 14.91
C GLU A 151 -2.32 -5.65 16.09
N MET A 152 -1.29 -6.46 15.85
CA MET A 152 -0.31 -6.81 16.89
C MET A 152 0.46 -5.59 17.40
N ILE A 153 0.78 -4.64 16.52
CA ILE A 153 1.40 -3.37 16.93
C ILE A 153 0.43 -2.55 17.78
N THR A 154 -0.85 -2.51 17.41
CA THR A 154 -1.89 -1.80 18.18
C THR A 154 -2.12 -2.42 19.56
N GLU A 155 -2.12 -3.76 19.65
CA GLU A 155 -2.41 -4.47 20.90
C GLU A 155 -1.23 -4.48 21.88
N ARG A 156 0.00 -4.53 21.38
CA ARG A 156 1.22 -4.68 22.19
C ARG A 156 2.18 -3.50 22.10
N GLY A 157 1.90 -2.52 21.26
CA GLY A 157 2.73 -1.36 21.01
C GLY A 157 2.10 -0.07 21.52
N ILE A 158 2.51 1.05 20.89
CA ILE A 158 2.05 2.39 21.22
C ILE A 158 1.23 2.93 20.04
N GLY A 159 -0.01 3.35 20.29
CA GLY A 159 -0.87 3.99 19.31
C GLY A 159 -1.48 3.04 18.28
N ASN A 160 -1.85 3.58 17.11
CA ASN A 160 -2.47 2.81 16.04
C ASN A 160 -1.39 2.16 15.15
N GLY A 161 -1.29 0.83 15.19
CA GLY A 161 -0.28 0.07 14.44
C GLY A 161 -0.39 0.22 12.92
N ILE A 162 -1.59 0.43 12.39
CA ILE A 162 -1.83 0.64 10.97
C ILE A 162 -1.24 1.97 10.53
N SER A 163 -1.50 3.04 11.29
CA SER A 163 -0.91 4.36 11.06
C SER A 163 0.61 4.33 11.13
N LEU A 164 1.17 3.54 12.06
CA LEU A 164 2.62 3.35 12.18
C LEU A 164 3.22 2.63 10.97
N ILE A 165 2.53 1.65 10.39
CA ILE A 165 2.99 0.96 9.17
C ILE A 165 2.99 1.93 7.98
N ILE A 166 1.94 2.75 7.81
CA ILE A 166 1.88 3.77 6.76
C ILE A 166 3.00 4.80 6.96
N PHE A 167 3.16 5.30 8.17
CA PHE A 167 4.21 6.25 8.52
C PHE A 167 5.60 5.68 8.21
N ALA A 168 5.87 4.42 8.58
CA ALA A 168 7.14 3.77 8.29
C ALA A 168 7.39 3.63 6.77
N GLY A 169 6.32 3.40 5.97
CA GLY A 169 6.40 3.38 4.50
C GLY A 169 6.82 4.73 3.92
N ILE A 170 6.20 5.80 4.39
CA ILE A 170 6.49 7.18 3.94
C ILE A 170 7.90 7.62 4.37
N VAL A 171 8.23 7.45 5.65
CA VAL A 171 9.55 7.86 6.20
C VAL A 171 10.70 7.11 5.54
N ALA A 172 10.52 5.87 5.17
CA ALA A 172 11.56 5.09 4.49
C ALA A 172 11.96 5.65 3.12
N ARG A 173 11.13 6.49 2.49
CA ARG A 173 11.43 7.17 1.23
C ARG A 173 12.00 8.58 1.42
N LEU A 174 11.93 9.14 2.61
CA LEU A 174 12.45 10.48 2.91
C LEU A 174 13.92 10.66 2.52
N PRO A 175 14.87 9.75 2.85
CA PRO A 175 16.26 9.94 2.49
C PRO A 175 16.47 10.06 0.97
N SER A 176 15.81 9.21 0.19
CA SER A 176 15.90 9.25 -1.28
C SER A 176 15.23 10.48 -1.88
N ALA A 177 14.14 10.95 -1.28
CA ALA A 177 13.47 12.18 -1.70
C ALA A 177 14.36 13.41 -1.44
N ILE A 178 15.02 13.48 -0.30
CA ILE A 178 15.95 14.55 0.05
C ILE A 178 17.12 14.59 -0.94
N ILE A 179 17.75 13.43 -1.21
CA ILE A 179 18.89 13.35 -2.15
C ILE A 179 18.45 13.83 -3.55
N LYS A 180 17.34 13.35 -4.07
CA LYS A 180 16.81 13.79 -5.37
C LYS A 180 16.48 15.27 -5.42
N THR A 181 15.98 15.83 -4.34
CA THR A 181 15.68 17.27 -4.27
C THR A 181 16.99 18.08 -4.32
N PHE A 182 18.06 17.62 -3.65
CA PHE A 182 19.38 18.25 -3.76
C PHE A 182 19.96 18.13 -5.18
N GLU A 183 19.80 17.00 -5.85
CA GLU A 183 20.23 16.81 -7.25
C GLU A 183 19.50 17.79 -8.19
N LEU A 184 18.18 17.92 -8.08
CA LEU A 184 17.37 18.85 -8.87
C LEU A 184 17.73 20.32 -8.59
N MET A 185 18.07 20.63 -7.35
CA MET A 185 18.52 21.97 -6.96
C MET A 185 19.91 22.26 -7.55
N SER A 186 20.84 21.30 -7.55
CA SER A 186 22.16 21.44 -8.18
C SER A 186 22.10 21.52 -9.70
N ALA A 187 21.10 20.89 -10.32
CA ALA A 187 20.80 20.96 -11.75
C ALA A 187 20.12 22.28 -12.18
N GLY A 188 19.73 23.15 -11.21
CA GLY A 188 19.07 24.42 -11.50
C GLY A 188 17.60 24.32 -11.91
N GLU A 189 17.00 23.13 -11.79
CA GLU A 189 15.58 22.91 -12.15
C GLU A 189 14.61 23.42 -11.08
N ILE A 190 15.07 23.59 -9.85
CA ILE A 190 14.26 24.08 -8.73
C ILE A 190 14.93 25.31 -8.10
N MET A 191 14.19 26.40 -8.00
CA MET A 191 14.66 27.59 -7.27
C MET A 191 14.83 27.29 -5.77
N PRO A 192 16.00 27.58 -5.15
CA PRO A 192 16.25 27.35 -3.72
C PRO A 192 15.19 28.01 -2.81
N ILE A 193 14.67 29.16 -3.24
CA ILE A 193 13.64 29.93 -2.51
C ILE A 193 12.32 29.13 -2.42
N LEU A 194 11.91 28.44 -3.49
CA LEU A 194 10.70 27.64 -3.50
C LEU A 194 10.78 26.47 -2.52
N MET A 195 11.95 25.84 -2.45
CA MET A 195 12.21 24.76 -1.49
C MET A 195 12.16 25.25 -0.05
N LEU A 196 12.73 26.42 0.24
CA LEU A 196 12.66 27.04 1.56
C LEU A 196 11.22 27.32 1.99
N ILE A 197 10.39 27.84 1.08
CA ILE A 197 8.96 28.10 1.32
C ILE A 197 8.22 26.79 1.64
N ILE A 198 8.44 25.72 0.85
CA ILE A 198 7.81 24.42 1.08
C ILE A 198 8.24 23.84 2.43
N LEU A 199 9.52 23.93 2.79
CA LEU A 199 10.05 23.43 4.05
C LEU A 199 9.45 24.19 5.25
N VAL A 200 9.38 25.51 5.17
CA VAL A 200 8.76 26.36 6.20
C VAL A 200 7.27 26.05 6.32
N ALA A 201 6.55 25.89 5.19
CA ALA A 201 5.14 25.52 5.19
C ALA A 201 4.91 24.14 5.83
N MET A 202 5.77 23.15 5.53
CA MET A 202 5.70 21.80 6.12
C MET A 202 5.94 21.85 7.63
N VAL A 203 6.95 22.60 8.09
CA VAL A 203 7.22 22.75 9.52
C VAL A 203 6.06 23.48 10.23
N ALA A 204 5.46 24.49 9.60
CA ALA A 204 4.30 25.19 10.14
C ALA A 204 3.08 24.27 10.28
N VAL A 205 2.80 23.42 9.27
CA VAL A 205 1.66 22.46 9.29
C VAL A 205 1.86 21.36 10.32
N VAL A 206 3.11 20.90 10.53
CA VAL A 206 3.41 19.82 11.50
C VAL A 206 3.51 20.39 12.93
N GLY A 207 3.87 21.67 13.09
CA GLY A 207 4.00 22.31 14.39
C GLY A 207 2.70 22.90 14.97
N PHE A 208 1.63 22.96 14.15
CA PHE A 208 0.26 23.35 14.57
C PHE A 208 -0.59 22.11 14.80
#